data_7ffb216288ad054a6ff3033bc82c16c2
#
_entry.id   7ffb216288ad054a6ff3033bc82c16c2
#
_cell.length_a   1.000
_cell.length_b   1.000
_cell.length_c   1.000
_cell.angle_alpha   90.00
_cell.angle_beta   90.00
_cell.angle_gamma   90.00
#
_symmetry.space_group_name_H-M   'P 1'
#
loop_
_entity.id
_entity.type
_entity.pdbx_description
1 polymer ?
#
loop_
_entity_poly.entity_id
_entity_poly.type
_entity_poly.pdbx_seq_one_letter_code
_entity_poly.pdbx_strand_id
1 'polypeptide(L)'
;VSAQVDRFVHDRLPPAAQLPVFRYDLPELRLPDQLNLVEELLDKAAAKGFGDNPMLRSPEGTLTYSQAAVEVNRIAQVLTEDLGLVPGNRVLLRGGNSVAMALAWLAVVKAGLIAVATMPLLRAKELGDIIEKAQPVAALCDGRLLDELATAQREHPVLATVIAFNKPDAADSLSARAAAKSGVFTACPTAADDIALLAFTSGTTGKPKAPVTTHRDVLAMCETWPRHVLKARSDDIVVGSPPLAFTFGLGGLLVFPMWAGASVYFPDAPFTPEGLVKLINQVGATISYTAPTFYRQMAPFVKQHGMPSLRMSVSAGEALPDATRQLWKEATGIEMLDGIGGTEVFHIYISAAGNEVRRGAVGKAVPGFTAKVVDDEGNEVPRGTVGKLALQGPVGCRYLEDPRQADYVKNGWNYPGDSFVQDDDGYFFYQARADDMIITAGYNVGGPEVEDALLKHPAVAECGVIGKPDADRGMIVKAFCVLKPGNEGDAALVKALQDHVKATIAPFKYPREIEFVTVLPRTETGKLQRFKLRQLNSTS
;
A
#
# COMPACT_ATOMS: atom_id res chain seq x y z
N VAL A 1 25.40 -5.71 15.87
CA VAL A 1 26.34 -5.43 14.75
C VAL A 1 25.64 -5.85 13.47
N SER A 2 25.65 -5.00 12.42
CA SER A 2 25.08 -5.31 11.11
C SER A 2 25.75 -6.53 10.49
N ALA A 3 24.95 -7.40 9.87
CA ALA A 3 25.44 -8.50 9.05
C ALA A 3 25.64 -8.08 7.59
N GLN A 4 25.14 -6.93 7.17
CA GLN A 4 25.21 -6.44 5.80
C GLN A 4 26.61 -5.91 5.49
N VAL A 5 27.39 -6.72 4.76
CA VAL A 5 28.75 -6.36 4.34
C VAL A 5 28.77 -5.39 3.16
N ASP A 6 27.77 -5.47 2.27
CA ASP A 6 27.53 -4.41 1.29
C ASP A 6 26.80 -3.26 1.97
N ARG A 7 27.51 -2.16 2.12
CA ARG A 7 27.05 -0.99 2.87
C ARG A 7 26.38 0.09 2.00
N PHE A 8 26.12 -0.21 0.74
CA PHE A 8 25.60 0.79 -0.20
C PHE A 8 24.41 1.58 0.36
N VAL A 9 23.40 0.89 0.94
CA VAL A 9 22.22 1.55 1.51
C VAL A 9 22.55 2.25 2.82
N HIS A 10 23.29 1.59 3.72
CA HIS A 10 23.68 2.18 5.00
C HIS A 10 24.43 3.50 4.85
N ASP A 11 25.34 3.58 3.87
CA ASP A 11 26.17 4.76 3.64
C ASP A 11 25.39 5.91 2.96
N ARG A 12 24.14 5.66 2.55
CA ARG A 12 23.24 6.62 1.88
C ARG A 12 21.97 6.91 2.66
N LEU A 13 21.91 6.50 3.92
CA LEU A 13 20.80 6.85 4.82
C LEU A 13 20.85 8.34 5.15
N PRO A 14 19.69 8.94 5.48
CA PRO A 14 19.65 10.30 5.97
C PRO A 14 20.51 10.46 7.23
N PRO A 15 21.13 11.64 7.43
CA PRO A 15 21.83 11.91 8.68
C PRO A 15 20.88 11.89 9.88
N ALA A 16 21.38 11.53 11.05
CA ALA A 16 20.58 11.36 12.27
C ALA A 16 19.68 12.57 12.59
N ALA A 17 20.15 13.79 12.29
CA ALA A 17 19.38 15.02 12.51
C ALA A 17 18.13 15.15 11.61
N GLN A 18 18.05 14.39 10.53
CA GLN A 18 16.92 14.36 9.59
C GLN A 18 16.02 13.13 9.79
N LEU A 19 16.29 12.30 10.77
CA LEU A 19 15.44 11.16 11.09
C LEU A 19 14.28 11.56 12.00
N PRO A 20 13.12 10.88 11.87
CA PRO A 20 12.06 11.07 12.85
C PRO A 20 12.45 10.48 14.22
N VAL A 21 11.76 10.89 15.25
CA VAL A 21 11.84 10.21 16.54
C VAL A 21 11.09 8.88 16.43
N PHE A 22 11.80 7.78 16.67
CA PHE A 22 11.20 6.45 16.75
C PHE A 22 10.70 6.19 18.18
N ARG A 23 9.48 5.65 18.28
CA ARG A 23 8.81 5.39 19.55
C ARG A 23 8.49 3.91 19.70
N TYR A 24 8.92 3.33 20.82
CA TYR A 24 8.69 1.92 21.16
C TYR A 24 8.00 1.84 22.52
N ASP A 25 6.88 2.58 22.64
CA ASP A 25 6.18 2.77 23.92
C ASP A 25 5.45 1.50 24.38
N LEU A 26 4.98 0.67 23.46
CA LEU A 26 4.33 -0.59 23.79
C LEU A 26 5.36 -1.70 24.05
N PRO A 27 5.09 -2.62 25.01
CA PRO A 27 6.00 -3.72 25.32
C PRO A 27 6.34 -4.59 24.11
N GLU A 28 5.35 -4.89 23.25
CA GLU A 28 5.50 -5.71 22.06
C GLU A 28 6.38 -5.06 20.96
N LEU A 29 6.63 -3.76 21.04
CA LEU A 29 7.53 -3.05 20.13
C LEU A 29 9.00 -3.12 20.55
N ARG A 30 9.30 -3.68 21.72
CA ARG A 30 10.66 -3.84 22.24
C ARG A 30 11.29 -5.11 21.68
N LEU A 31 11.64 -5.05 20.40
CA LEU A 31 12.23 -6.17 19.68
C LEU A 31 13.73 -6.31 19.99
N PRO A 32 14.30 -7.53 19.90
CA PRO A 32 15.72 -7.74 20.08
C PRO A 32 16.56 -6.95 19.06
N ASP A 33 17.81 -6.64 19.41
CA ASP A 33 18.74 -5.93 18.53
C ASP A 33 19.27 -6.81 17.37
N GLN A 34 19.22 -8.12 17.53
CA GLN A 34 19.48 -9.08 16.46
C GLN A 34 18.22 -9.87 16.16
N LEU A 35 17.76 -9.77 14.93
CA LEU A 35 16.64 -10.56 14.41
C LEU A 35 16.67 -10.56 12.88
N ASN A 36 16.20 -11.65 12.30
CA ASN A 36 15.88 -11.74 10.89
C ASN A 36 14.36 -11.83 10.75
N LEU A 37 13.78 -10.95 9.97
CA LEU A 37 12.33 -10.86 9.76
C LEU A 37 11.72 -12.20 9.34
N VAL A 38 12.37 -12.91 8.42
CA VAL A 38 11.83 -14.17 7.87
C VAL A 38 12.06 -15.32 8.85
N GLU A 39 13.15 -15.33 9.60
CA GLU A 39 13.33 -16.29 10.71
C GLU A 39 12.18 -16.16 11.72
N GLU A 40 11.84 -14.93 12.11
CA GLU A 40 10.78 -14.67 13.08
C GLU A 40 9.39 -15.11 12.57
N LEU A 41 9.08 -14.83 11.29
CA LEU A 41 7.75 -15.06 10.73
C LEU A 41 7.58 -16.48 10.14
N LEU A 42 8.65 -17.10 9.66
CA LEU A 42 8.59 -18.36 8.92
C LEU A 42 9.29 -19.51 9.67
N ASP A 43 10.56 -19.37 10.00
CA ASP A 43 11.33 -20.46 10.59
C ASP A 43 10.83 -20.81 12.00
N LYS A 44 10.40 -19.80 12.77
CA LYS A 44 9.82 -19.99 14.10
C LYS A 44 8.32 -20.33 14.08
N ALA A 45 7.69 -20.45 12.90
CA ALA A 45 6.26 -20.77 12.80
C ALA A 45 5.91 -22.12 13.42
N ALA A 46 6.73 -23.14 13.24
CA ALA A 46 6.52 -24.45 13.83
C ALA A 46 6.51 -24.40 15.37
N ALA A 47 7.44 -23.65 15.98
CA ALA A 47 7.49 -23.45 17.42
C ALA A 47 6.28 -22.68 17.97
N LYS A 48 5.65 -21.85 17.14
CA LYS A 48 4.40 -21.12 17.46
C LYS A 48 3.13 -21.96 17.22
N GLY A 49 3.27 -23.20 16.75
CA GLY A 49 2.14 -24.07 16.42
C GLY A 49 1.56 -23.86 15.01
N PHE A 50 2.24 -23.14 14.14
CA PHE A 50 1.76 -22.80 12.78
C PHE A 50 2.37 -23.66 11.67
N GLY A 51 3.30 -24.58 11.97
CA GLY A 51 4.06 -25.32 10.97
C GLY A 51 3.19 -26.01 9.92
N ASP A 52 2.10 -26.64 10.34
CA ASP A 52 1.16 -27.36 9.47
C ASP A 52 0.02 -26.49 8.93
N ASN A 53 -0.08 -25.22 9.35
CA ASN A 53 -1.08 -24.32 8.83
C ASN A 53 -0.84 -24.03 7.35
N PRO A 54 -1.89 -23.90 6.53
CA PRO A 54 -1.78 -23.34 5.21
C PRO A 54 -1.18 -21.93 5.28
N MET A 55 -0.22 -21.63 4.39
CA MET A 55 0.40 -20.30 4.28
C MET A 55 0.12 -19.66 2.93
N LEU A 56 0.47 -20.32 1.84
CA LEU A 56 0.31 -19.81 0.49
C LEU A 56 -0.61 -20.75 -0.30
N ARG A 57 -1.71 -20.20 -0.78
CA ARG A 57 -2.72 -20.91 -1.57
C ARG A 57 -2.75 -20.35 -2.98
N SER A 58 -2.95 -21.23 -3.95
CA SER A 58 -3.12 -20.87 -5.36
C SER A 58 -3.94 -21.95 -6.09
N PRO A 59 -4.31 -21.75 -7.37
CA PRO A 59 -4.93 -22.81 -8.17
C PRO A 59 -4.10 -24.09 -8.27
N GLU A 60 -2.77 -23.99 -8.17
CA GLU A 60 -1.87 -25.15 -8.24
C GLU A 60 -1.78 -25.92 -6.92
N GLY A 61 -2.24 -25.36 -5.82
CA GLY A 61 -2.23 -26.03 -4.52
C GLY A 61 -1.92 -25.12 -3.36
N THR A 62 -1.59 -25.76 -2.25
CA THR A 62 -1.32 -25.06 -0.97
C THR A 62 0.03 -25.48 -0.41
N LEU A 63 0.82 -24.50 0.01
CA LEU A 63 2.02 -24.72 0.83
C LEU A 63 1.70 -24.40 2.28
N THR A 64 2.08 -25.32 3.18
CA THR A 64 2.11 -25.03 4.63
C THR A 64 3.30 -24.14 4.97
N TYR A 65 3.33 -23.59 6.19
CA TYR A 65 4.50 -22.83 6.66
C TYR A 65 5.78 -23.65 6.58
N SER A 66 5.75 -24.90 7.01
CA SER A 66 6.91 -25.81 6.95
C SER A 66 7.37 -26.09 5.53
N GLN A 67 6.44 -26.29 4.59
CA GLN A 67 6.76 -26.48 3.17
C GLN A 67 7.30 -25.19 2.52
N ALA A 68 6.69 -24.05 2.83
CA ALA A 68 7.16 -22.76 2.35
C ALA A 68 8.58 -22.45 2.85
N ALA A 69 8.91 -22.80 4.10
CA ALA A 69 10.24 -22.64 4.65
C ALA A 69 11.31 -23.39 3.85
N VAL A 70 11.02 -24.61 3.41
CA VAL A 70 11.94 -25.39 2.56
C VAL A 70 12.14 -24.70 1.20
N GLU A 71 11.08 -24.24 0.56
CA GLU A 71 11.18 -23.56 -0.75
C GLU A 71 11.93 -22.23 -0.64
N VAL A 72 11.67 -21.45 0.41
CA VAL A 72 12.42 -20.22 0.72
C VAL A 72 13.91 -20.52 0.91
N ASN A 73 14.25 -21.59 1.65
CA ASN A 73 15.63 -22.01 1.84
C ASN A 73 16.32 -22.37 0.53
N ARG A 74 15.65 -23.10 -0.35
CA ARG A 74 16.17 -23.46 -1.67
C ARG A 74 16.49 -22.23 -2.52
N ILE A 75 15.58 -21.25 -2.54
CA ILE A 75 15.80 -19.99 -3.29
C ILE A 75 16.94 -19.20 -2.64
N ALA A 76 17.02 -19.13 -1.32
CA ALA A 76 18.13 -18.48 -0.62
C ALA A 76 19.48 -19.12 -0.98
N GLN A 77 19.53 -20.46 -1.10
CA GLN A 77 20.73 -21.17 -1.56
C GLN A 77 21.09 -20.82 -3.00
N VAL A 78 20.11 -20.68 -3.92
CA VAL A 78 20.40 -20.20 -5.28
C VAL A 78 21.04 -18.81 -5.24
N LEU A 79 20.48 -17.89 -4.46
CA LEU A 79 20.99 -16.51 -4.37
C LEU A 79 22.41 -16.45 -3.81
N THR A 80 22.71 -17.23 -2.78
CA THR A 80 24.00 -17.17 -2.08
C THR A 80 25.05 -18.10 -2.67
N GLU A 81 24.67 -19.32 -3.10
CA GLU A 81 25.60 -20.31 -3.62
C GLU A 81 25.86 -20.17 -5.12
N ASP A 82 24.80 -20.02 -5.93
CA ASP A 82 24.93 -19.94 -7.38
C ASP A 82 25.34 -18.54 -7.84
N LEU A 83 24.74 -17.49 -7.24
CA LEU A 83 25.01 -16.10 -7.60
C LEU A 83 26.08 -15.44 -6.73
N GLY A 84 26.48 -16.06 -5.63
CA GLY A 84 27.51 -15.54 -4.71
C GLY A 84 27.10 -14.21 -4.05
N LEU A 85 25.80 -13.95 -3.89
CA LEU A 85 25.34 -12.71 -3.29
C LEU A 85 25.65 -12.68 -1.79
N VAL A 86 25.98 -11.50 -1.31
CA VAL A 86 26.35 -11.26 0.09
C VAL A 86 25.34 -10.33 0.77
N PRO A 87 25.16 -10.40 2.10
CA PRO A 87 24.23 -9.55 2.83
C PRO A 87 24.42 -8.07 2.49
N GLY A 88 23.30 -7.37 2.25
CA GLY A 88 23.28 -5.97 1.81
C GLY A 88 23.21 -5.78 0.30
N ASN A 89 23.47 -6.81 -0.52
CA ASN A 89 23.21 -6.73 -1.95
C ASN A 89 21.71 -6.51 -2.23
N ARG A 90 21.39 -5.67 -3.22
CA ARG A 90 20.00 -5.42 -3.64
C ARG A 90 19.62 -6.41 -4.73
N VAL A 91 18.42 -7.00 -4.58
CA VAL A 91 17.83 -7.90 -5.57
C VAL A 91 16.52 -7.30 -6.06
N LEU A 92 16.47 -7.00 -7.35
CA LEU A 92 15.24 -6.51 -7.99
C LEU A 92 14.27 -7.68 -8.17
N LEU A 93 13.03 -7.48 -7.73
CA LEU A 93 11.94 -8.44 -7.91
C LEU A 93 10.90 -7.83 -8.85
N ARG A 94 10.54 -8.58 -9.90
CA ARG A 94 9.56 -8.14 -10.89
C ARG A 94 8.52 -9.22 -11.15
N GLY A 95 7.30 -8.97 -10.69
CA GLY A 95 6.21 -9.93 -10.88
C GLY A 95 4.90 -9.44 -10.28
N GLY A 96 3.80 -10.02 -10.73
CA GLY A 96 2.50 -9.89 -10.10
C GLY A 96 2.41 -10.73 -8.82
N ASN A 97 1.28 -10.62 -8.14
CA ASN A 97 1.02 -11.44 -6.96
C ASN A 97 0.98 -12.91 -7.33
N SER A 98 1.87 -13.68 -6.75
CA SER A 98 1.95 -15.12 -6.95
C SER A 98 2.72 -15.78 -5.80
N VAL A 99 2.57 -17.08 -5.67
CA VAL A 99 3.36 -17.87 -4.72
C VAL A 99 4.85 -17.71 -4.99
N ALA A 100 5.28 -17.74 -6.25
CA ALA A 100 6.69 -17.58 -6.61
C ALA A 100 7.24 -16.20 -6.22
N MET A 101 6.48 -15.12 -6.42
CA MET A 101 6.88 -13.78 -6.00
C MET A 101 7.02 -13.67 -4.49
N ALA A 102 6.09 -14.25 -3.73
CA ALA A 102 6.13 -14.27 -2.27
C ALA A 102 7.36 -15.04 -1.75
N LEU A 103 7.62 -16.23 -2.27
CA LEU A 103 8.77 -17.05 -1.89
C LEU A 103 10.10 -16.35 -2.24
N ALA A 104 10.18 -15.71 -3.40
CA ALA A 104 11.35 -14.95 -3.83
C ALA A 104 11.64 -13.78 -2.88
N TRP A 105 10.62 -13.01 -2.51
CA TRP A 105 10.77 -11.91 -1.55
C TRP A 105 11.30 -12.41 -0.20
N LEU A 106 10.70 -13.46 0.32
CA LEU A 106 11.10 -14.06 1.61
C LEU A 106 12.54 -14.58 1.58
N ALA A 107 12.95 -15.23 0.50
CA ALA A 107 14.30 -15.76 0.34
C ALA A 107 15.36 -14.64 0.30
N VAL A 108 15.09 -13.56 -0.42
CA VAL A 108 15.97 -12.39 -0.47
C VAL A 108 16.20 -11.84 0.94
N VAL A 109 15.13 -11.61 1.68
CA VAL A 109 15.21 -11.03 3.03
C VAL A 109 15.84 -12.00 4.04
N LYS A 110 15.52 -13.30 3.96
CA LYS A 110 16.13 -14.33 4.82
C LYS A 110 17.64 -14.40 4.67
N ALA A 111 18.14 -14.25 3.45
CA ALA A 111 19.56 -14.25 3.15
C ALA A 111 20.30 -12.96 3.56
N GLY A 112 19.61 -11.98 4.17
CA GLY A 112 20.18 -10.67 4.54
C GLY A 112 20.36 -9.73 3.36
N LEU A 113 19.83 -10.09 2.19
CA LEU A 113 19.78 -9.26 1.00
C LEU A 113 18.66 -8.23 1.12
N ILE A 114 18.64 -7.26 0.22
CA ILE A 114 17.65 -6.17 0.24
C ILE A 114 16.70 -6.32 -0.95
N ALA A 115 15.42 -6.49 -0.66
CA ALA A 115 14.38 -6.64 -1.68
C ALA A 115 14.04 -5.28 -2.32
N VAL A 116 14.02 -5.23 -3.65
CA VAL A 116 13.60 -4.09 -4.46
C VAL A 116 12.47 -4.55 -5.37
N ALA A 117 11.26 -4.62 -4.83
CA ALA A 117 10.10 -5.12 -5.57
C ALA A 117 9.54 -4.04 -6.51
N THR A 118 9.17 -4.45 -7.72
CA THR A 118 8.68 -3.57 -8.79
C THR A 118 7.37 -4.08 -9.38
N MET A 119 6.56 -3.15 -9.84
CA MET A 119 5.26 -3.42 -10.47
C MET A 119 5.41 -4.04 -11.86
N PRO A 120 4.53 -5.00 -12.25
CA PRO A 120 4.52 -5.59 -13.59
C PRO A 120 4.37 -4.59 -14.73
N LEU A 121 3.67 -3.50 -14.49
CA LEU A 121 3.35 -2.50 -15.53
C LEU A 121 4.46 -1.49 -15.79
N LEU A 122 5.52 -1.48 -14.99
CA LEU A 122 6.68 -0.62 -15.24
C LEU A 122 7.38 -1.02 -16.54
N ARG A 123 7.79 -0.02 -17.29
CA ARG A 123 8.54 -0.20 -18.53
C ARG A 123 10.04 -0.03 -18.29
N ALA A 124 10.81 -0.24 -19.34
CA ALA A 124 12.27 -0.15 -19.29
C ALA A 124 12.79 1.17 -18.70
N LYS A 125 12.11 2.31 -18.99
CA LYS A 125 12.50 3.61 -18.45
C LYS A 125 12.37 3.67 -16.93
N GLU A 126 11.22 3.32 -16.39
CA GLU A 126 10.98 3.33 -14.95
C GLU A 126 11.84 2.30 -14.22
N LEU A 127 12.02 1.12 -14.81
CA LEU A 127 12.94 0.10 -14.29
C LEU A 127 14.38 0.61 -14.28
N GLY A 128 14.80 1.33 -15.32
CA GLY A 128 16.10 1.97 -15.40
C GLY A 128 16.32 3.00 -14.28
N ASP A 129 15.34 3.85 -13.99
CA ASP A 129 15.38 4.82 -12.89
C ASP A 129 15.54 4.11 -11.52
N ILE A 130 14.85 3.00 -11.33
CA ILE A 130 14.97 2.18 -10.11
C ILE A 130 16.34 1.52 -10.01
N ILE A 131 16.84 0.93 -11.10
CA ILE A 131 18.16 0.29 -11.15
C ILE A 131 19.27 1.33 -10.87
N GLU A 132 19.18 2.50 -11.46
CA GLU A 132 20.13 3.59 -11.21
C GLU A 132 20.16 3.97 -9.72
N LYS A 133 19.00 4.10 -9.09
CA LYS A 133 18.88 4.51 -7.69
C LYS A 133 19.30 3.42 -6.70
N ALA A 134 18.82 2.19 -6.89
CA ALA A 134 19.00 1.09 -5.94
C ALA A 134 20.28 0.27 -6.20
N GLN A 135 20.83 0.32 -7.42
CA GLN A 135 22.01 -0.47 -7.83
C GLN A 135 21.85 -1.97 -7.52
N PRO A 136 20.75 -2.63 -7.96
CA PRO A 136 20.58 -4.06 -7.75
C PRO A 136 21.61 -4.85 -8.57
N VAL A 137 22.17 -5.89 -7.97
CA VAL A 137 23.20 -6.73 -8.63
C VAL A 137 22.60 -7.93 -9.35
N ALA A 138 21.40 -8.33 -8.95
CA ALA A 138 20.63 -9.42 -9.54
C ALA A 138 19.15 -9.09 -9.56
N ALA A 139 18.40 -9.79 -10.40
CA ALA A 139 16.93 -9.73 -10.45
C ALA A 139 16.33 -11.12 -10.52
N LEU A 140 15.17 -11.27 -9.87
CA LEU A 140 14.27 -12.40 -10.06
C LEU A 140 13.00 -11.83 -10.75
N CYS A 141 12.68 -12.33 -11.93
CA CYS A 141 11.64 -11.77 -12.79
C CYS A 141 10.66 -12.84 -13.26
N ASP A 142 9.38 -12.53 -13.23
CA ASP A 142 8.36 -13.37 -13.87
C ASP A 142 8.71 -13.55 -15.36
N GLY A 143 8.70 -14.79 -15.83
CA GLY A 143 9.09 -15.12 -17.18
C GLY A 143 8.29 -14.42 -18.29
N ARG A 144 7.09 -13.94 -17.95
CA ARG A 144 6.22 -13.16 -18.84
C ARG A 144 6.62 -11.68 -18.96
N LEU A 145 7.51 -11.19 -18.10
CA LEU A 145 7.85 -9.77 -17.95
C LEU A 145 9.33 -9.46 -18.24
N LEU A 146 10.04 -10.37 -18.89
CA LEU A 146 11.49 -10.28 -19.12
C LEU A 146 11.90 -9.17 -20.08
N ASP A 147 11.10 -8.87 -21.10
CA ASP A 147 11.51 -8.01 -22.22
C ASP A 147 11.86 -6.58 -21.79
N GLU A 148 11.01 -5.94 -21.01
CA GLU A 148 11.24 -4.58 -20.49
C GLU A 148 12.45 -4.55 -19.53
N LEU A 149 12.62 -5.57 -18.71
CA LEU A 149 13.77 -5.67 -17.81
C LEU A 149 15.07 -5.90 -18.59
N ALA A 150 15.06 -6.74 -19.62
CA ALA A 150 16.22 -6.96 -20.47
C ALA A 150 16.66 -5.67 -21.18
N THR A 151 15.70 -4.84 -21.60
CA THR A 151 15.98 -3.54 -22.17
C THR A 151 16.66 -2.61 -21.15
N ALA A 152 16.11 -2.50 -19.94
CA ALA A 152 16.71 -1.72 -18.86
C ALA A 152 18.10 -2.24 -18.47
N GLN A 153 18.31 -3.56 -18.43
CA GLN A 153 19.58 -4.19 -18.10
C GLN A 153 20.70 -3.82 -19.08
N ARG A 154 20.39 -3.73 -20.37
CA ARG A 154 21.39 -3.32 -21.39
C ARG A 154 21.95 -1.91 -21.15
N GLU A 155 21.13 -1.03 -20.61
CA GLU A 155 21.53 0.34 -20.28
C GLU A 155 22.16 0.47 -18.88
N HIS A 156 21.92 -0.54 -18.02
CA HIS A 156 22.39 -0.55 -16.63
C HIS A 156 23.11 -1.86 -16.29
N PRO A 157 24.38 -2.02 -16.69
CA PRO A 157 25.13 -3.28 -16.55
C PRO A 157 25.45 -3.69 -15.11
N VAL A 158 25.19 -2.83 -14.12
CA VAL A 158 25.24 -3.19 -12.71
C VAL A 158 24.30 -4.37 -12.39
N LEU A 159 23.15 -4.44 -13.06
CA LEU A 159 22.25 -5.59 -13.02
C LEU A 159 22.85 -6.73 -13.85
N ALA A 160 23.73 -7.51 -13.23
CA ALA A 160 24.54 -8.49 -13.92
C ALA A 160 23.75 -9.77 -14.28
N THR A 161 22.83 -10.20 -13.42
CA THR A 161 22.16 -11.50 -13.55
C THR A 161 20.65 -11.35 -13.40
N VAL A 162 19.89 -11.98 -14.30
CA VAL A 162 18.43 -12.10 -14.22
C VAL A 162 18.07 -13.59 -14.26
N ILE A 163 17.30 -14.06 -13.26
CA ILE A 163 16.73 -15.42 -13.24
C ILE A 163 15.21 -15.29 -13.33
N ALA A 164 14.60 -16.08 -14.22
CA ALA A 164 13.15 -16.11 -14.39
C ALA A 164 12.47 -17.05 -13.39
N PHE A 165 11.34 -16.66 -12.87
CA PHE A 165 10.37 -17.52 -12.17
C PHE A 165 9.05 -17.58 -12.94
N ASN A 166 8.12 -18.45 -12.55
CA ASN A 166 6.90 -18.77 -13.33
C ASN A 166 7.22 -19.15 -14.79
N LYS A 167 8.30 -19.88 -15.00
CA LYS A 167 8.75 -20.38 -16.31
C LYS A 167 9.26 -21.81 -16.14
N PRO A 168 8.37 -22.77 -15.88
CA PRO A 168 8.74 -24.11 -15.43
C PRO A 168 9.57 -24.92 -16.46
N ASP A 169 9.42 -24.65 -17.75
CA ASP A 169 10.07 -25.40 -18.83
C ASP A 169 11.52 -24.94 -19.11
N ALA A 170 11.99 -23.88 -18.45
CA ALA A 170 13.35 -23.40 -18.63
C ALA A 170 14.31 -24.08 -17.63
N ALA A 171 15.34 -24.74 -18.12
CA ALA A 171 16.33 -25.46 -17.31
C ALA A 171 17.12 -24.57 -16.36
N ASP A 172 17.19 -23.28 -16.64
CA ASP A 172 17.87 -22.25 -15.85
C ASP A 172 16.93 -21.38 -15.03
N SER A 173 15.64 -21.75 -14.99
CA SER A 173 14.62 -21.05 -14.19
C SER A 173 14.90 -21.14 -12.69
N LEU A 174 14.33 -20.21 -11.91
CA LEU A 174 14.47 -20.21 -10.46
C LEU A 174 14.01 -21.54 -9.84
N SER A 175 12.87 -22.07 -10.31
CA SER A 175 12.34 -23.35 -9.82
C SER A 175 13.27 -24.53 -10.13
N ALA A 176 13.84 -24.58 -11.33
CA ALA A 176 14.79 -25.64 -11.71
C ALA A 176 16.06 -25.58 -10.87
N ARG A 177 16.63 -24.39 -10.67
CA ARG A 177 17.81 -24.20 -9.80
C ARG A 177 17.50 -24.53 -8.34
N ALA A 178 16.35 -24.07 -7.82
CA ALA A 178 15.93 -24.34 -6.45
C ALA A 178 15.71 -25.83 -6.19
N ALA A 179 15.15 -26.56 -7.15
CA ALA A 179 14.94 -28.02 -7.03
C ALA A 179 16.23 -28.82 -6.83
N ALA A 180 17.38 -28.29 -7.29
CA ALA A 180 18.68 -28.92 -7.10
C ALA A 180 19.31 -28.63 -5.71
N LYS A 181 18.68 -27.80 -4.90
CA LYS A 181 19.18 -27.40 -3.57
C LYS A 181 18.60 -28.27 -2.45
N SER A 182 19.35 -28.37 -1.35
CA SER A 182 18.99 -29.20 -0.19
C SER A 182 17.74 -28.72 0.55
N GLY A 183 17.47 -27.42 0.51
CA GLY A 183 16.40 -26.81 1.31
C GLY A 183 16.79 -26.57 2.78
N VAL A 184 18.07 -26.68 3.12
CA VAL A 184 18.62 -26.36 4.44
C VAL A 184 19.42 -25.07 4.36
N PHE A 185 18.92 -24.02 5.01
CA PHE A 185 19.56 -22.71 5.01
C PHE A 185 19.31 -21.99 6.34
N THR A 186 20.37 -21.53 6.96
CA THR A 186 20.29 -20.73 8.19
C THR A 186 20.10 -19.27 7.84
N ALA A 187 19.09 -18.63 8.43
CA ALA A 187 18.84 -17.21 8.23
C ALA A 187 20.10 -16.39 8.52
N CYS A 188 20.35 -15.37 7.68
CA CYS A 188 21.42 -14.43 7.93
C CYS A 188 21.22 -13.77 9.32
N PRO A 189 22.25 -13.74 10.19
CA PRO A 189 22.14 -13.16 11.53
C PRO A 189 22.10 -11.62 11.48
N THR A 190 21.08 -11.07 10.84
CA THR A 190 20.90 -9.63 10.67
C THR A 190 20.73 -8.91 12.00
N ALA A 191 21.23 -7.68 12.08
CA ALA A 191 20.76 -6.74 13.08
C ALA A 191 19.31 -6.38 12.78
N ALA A 192 18.56 -6.03 13.81
CA ALA A 192 17.17 -5.58 13.65
C ALA A 192 17.05 -4.37 12.72
N ASP A 193 18.05 -3.48 12.75
CA ASP A 193 18.11 -2.27 11.92
C ASP A 193 18.83 -2.48 10.58
N ASP A 194 19.21 -3.71 10.23
CA ASP A 194 19.61 -4.03 8.87
C ASP A 194 18.45 -3.86 7.89
N ILE A 195 18.78 -3.48 6.66
CA ILE A 195 17.79 -3.10 5.66
C ILE A 195 17.15 -4.37 5.07
N ALA A 196 15.82 -4.44 5.09
CA ALA A 196 15.06 -5.54 4.49
C ALA A 196 14.59 -5.22 3.07
N LEU A 197 14.16 -3.98 2.82
CA LEU A 197 13.63 -3.59 1.51
C LEU A 197 13.82 -2.11 1.22
N LEU A 198 13.82 -1.80 -0.07
CA LEU A 198 13.63 -0.47 -0.63
C LEU A 198 12.27 -0.46 -1.34
N ALA A 199 11.34 0.33 -0.83
CA ALA A 199 9.98 0.39 -1.34
C ALA A 199 9.78 1.63 -2.20
N PHE A 200 9.98 1.50 -3.51
CA PHE A 200 9.83 2.63 -4.42
C PHE A 200 8.40 3.13 -4.49
N THR A 201 8.22 4.45 -4.40
CA THR A 201 6.94 5.09 -4.60
C THR A 201 6.84 5.62 -6.03
N SER A 202 5.67 5.47 -6.64
CA SER A 202 5.33 6.15 -7.89
C SER A 202 5.11 7.64 -7.59
N GLY A 203 6.18 8.43 -7.62
CA GLY A 203 6.06 9.88 -7.50
C GLY A 203 5.25 10.46 -8.65
N THR A 204 4.33 11.36 -8.36
CA THR A 204 3.55 12.07 -9.37
C THR A 204 4.38 13.10 -10.14
N THR A 205 5.55 13.45 -9.62
CA THR A 205 6.47 14.44 -10.19
C THR A 205 7.92 14.04 -9.95
N GLY A 206 8.66 13.72 -11.01
CA GLY A 206 10.11 13.52 -10.95
C GLY A 206 10.56 12.07 -10.73
N LYS A 207 11.82 11.90 -10.36
CA LYS A 207 12.43 10.58 -10.09
C LYS A 207 11.79 9.89 -8.89
N PRO A 208 11.68 8.54 -8.91
CA PRO A 208 11.06 7.79 -7.82
C PRO A 208 11.84 7.97 -6.51
N LYS A 209 11.10 8.02 -5.40
CA LYS A 209 11.67 7.97 -4.05
C LYS A 209 11.83 6.52 -3.63
N ALA A 210 12.84 6.26 -2.81
CA ALA A 210 13.11 4.94 -2.25
C ALA A 210 13.08 4.98 -0.71
N PRO A 211 11.90 4.86 -0.08
CA PRO A 211 11.82 4.59 1.35
C PRO A 211 12.58 3.33 1.74
N VAL A 212 13.38 3.43 2.79
CA VAL A 212 14.21 2.37 3.34
C VAL A 212 13.52 1.78 4.56
N THR A 213 13.31 0.46 4.56
CA THR A 213 12.61 -0.26 5.63
C THR A 213 13.53 -1.34 6.20
N THR A 214 13.65 -1.39 7.53
CA THR A 214 14.49 -2.36 8.25
C THR A 214 13.71 -3.62 8.63
N HIS A 215 14.42 -4.67 9.06
CA HIS A 215 13.81 -5.87 9.64
C HIS A 215 12.93 -5.51 10.85
N ARG A 216 13.42 -4.63 11.74
CA ARG A 216 12.67 -4.10 12.90
C ARG A 216 11.38 -3.42 12.48
N ASP A 217 11.43 -2.57 11.46
CA ASP A 217 10.27 -1.79 11.00
C ASP A 217 9.11 -2.68 10.62
N VAL A 218 9.36 -3.73 9.84
CA VAL A 218 8.32 -4.65 9.37
C VAL A 218 7.69 -5.41 10.53
N LEU A 219 8.50 -5.93 11.45
CA LEU A 219 7.98 -6.64 12.63
C LEU A 219 7.25 -5.72 13.60
N ALA A 220 7.73 -4.49 13.79
CA ALA A 220 7.02 -3.49 14.59
C ALA A 220 5.63 -3.18 14.01
N MET A 221 5.51 -3.09 12.68
CA MET A 221 4.20 -2.91 12.04
C MET A 221 3.27 -4.11 12.26
N CYS A 222 3.78 -5.32 12.33
CA CYS A 222 2.98 -6.50 12.71
C CYS A 222 2.37 -6.36 14.10
N GLU A 223 3.07 -5.73 15.02
CA GLU A 223 2.66 -5.53 16.41
C GLU A 223 1.74 -4.31 16.63
N THR A 224 1.45 -3.56 15.59
CA THR A 224 0.58 -2.38 15.64
C THR A 224 -0.79 -2.65 15.02
N TRP A 225 -1.00 -2.33 13.76
CA TRP A 225 -2.31 -2.40 13.11
C TRP A 225 -2.91 -3.82 13.05
N PRO A 226 -2.20 -4.88 12.62
CA PRO A 226 -2.81 -6.21 12.56
C PRO A 226 -3.14 -6.77 13.95
N ARG A 227 -2.36 -6.44 14.98
CA ARG A 227 -2.63 -6.86 16.37
C ARG A 227 -3.84 -6.13 16.95
N HIS A 228 -3.85 -4.81 16.89
CA HIS A 228 -4.77 -3.97 17.66
C HIS A 228 -6.06 -3.59 16.90
N VAL A 229 -6.03 -3.51 15.59
CA VAL A 229 -7.15 -3.05 14.76
C VAL A 229 -7.75 -4.17 13.92
N LEU A 230 -6.97 -4.81 13.06
CA LEU A 230 -7.42 -5.92 12.23
C LEU A 230 -7.77 -7.15 13.08
N LYS A 231 -7.03 -7.37 14.16
CA LYS A 231 -7.14 -8.55 15.03
C LYS A 231 -7.05 -9.84 14.21
N ALA A 232 -5.96 -9.92 13.45
CA ALA A 232 -5.66 -11.05 12.57
C ALA A 232 -5.58 -12.37 13.36
N ARG A 233 -6.07 -13.46 12.77
CA ARG A 233 -6.17 -14.77 13.40
C ARG A 233 -5.53 -15.84 12.51
N SER A 234 -5.09 -16.93 13.13
CA SER A 234 -4.45 -18.05 12.41
C SER A 234 -5.38 -18.81 11.46
N ASP A 235 -6.69 -18.71 11.65
CA ASP A 235 -7.69 -19.29 10.76
C ASP A 235 -8.13 -18.37 9.61
N ASP A 236 -7.58 -17.17 9.52
CA ASP A 236 -7.89 -16.25 8.43
C ASP A 236 -7.38 -16.76 7.08
N ILE A 237 -8.17 -16.51 6.06
CA ILE A 237 -7.82 -16.66 4.66
C ILE A 237 -7.95 -15.30 4.00
N VAL A 238 -6.83 -14.78 3.50
CA VAL A 238 -6.74 -13.41 2.99
C VAL A 238 -6.69 -13.42 1.47
N VAL A 239 -7.42 -12.51 0.86
CA VAL A 239 -7.37 -12.21 -0.57
C VAL A 239 -7.30 -10.72 -0.81
N GLY A 240 -6.75 -10.29 -1.93
CA GLY A 240 -6.74 -8.88 -2.26
C GLY A 240 -6.05 -8.54 -3.56
N SER A 241 -6.32 -7.33 -4.03
CA SER A 241 -5.77 -6.77 -5.27
C SER A 241 -4.46 -5.99 -5.10
N PRO A 242 -4.10 -5.45 -3.91
CA PRO A 242 -2.87 -4.67 -3.78
C PRO A 242 -1.63 -5.49 -4.15
N PRO A 243 -0.71 -4.94 -4.97
CA PRO A 243 0.50 -5.66 -5.36
C PRO A 243 1.46 -5.88 -4.20
N LEU A 244 2.10 -7.05 -4.16
CA LEU A 244 3.23 -7.33 -3.25
C LEU A 244 4.41 -6.39 -3.45
N ALA A 245 4.51 -5.76 -4.61
CA ALA A 245 5.52 -4.74 -4.90
C ALA A 245 5.37 -3.46 -4.07
N PHE A 246 4.20 -3.21 -3.48
CA PHE A 246 3.93 -2.08 -2.59
C PHE A 246 3.75 -2.54 -1.15
N THR A 247 4.10 -1.68 -0.20
CA THR A 247 4.04 -2.01 1.22
C THR A 247 2.63 -2.32 1.72
N PHE A 248 1.60 -1.69 1.16
CA PHE A 248 0.22 -2.02 1.50
C PHE A 248 -0.13 -3.47 1.14
N GLY A 249 0.20 -3.92 -0.06
CA GLY A 249 0.02 -5.31 -0.48
C GLY A 249 0.96 -6.27 0.24
N LEU A 250 2.22 -5.89 0.39
CA LEU A 250 3.22 -6.71 1.08
C LEU A 250 2.82 -6.99 2.53
N GLY A 251 2.37 -5.96 3.26
CA GLY A 251 1.86 -6.12 4.62
C GLY A 251 0.59 -6.97 4.65
N GLY A 252 -0.45 -6.53 3.93
CA GLY A 252 -1.77 -7.17 3.99
C GLY A 252 -1.84 -8.58 3.43
N LEU A 253 -1.07 -8.88 2.37
CA LEU A 253 -1.14 -10.14 1.64
C LEU A 253 0.04 -11.10 1.88
N LEU A 254 1.00 -10.73 2.71
CA LEU A 254 2.12 -11.62 3.04
C LEU A 254 2.52 -11.53 4.51
N VAL A 255 3.03 -10.39 4.94
CA VAL A 255 3.69 -10.24 6.24
C VAL A 255 2.70 -10.38 7.41
N PHE A 256 1.56 -9.72 7.35
CA PHE A 256 0.56 -9.77 8.43
C PHE A 256 -0.14 -11.12 8.54
N PRO A 257 -0.55 -11.78 7.44
CA PRO A 257 -1.01 -13.17 7.52
C PRO A 257 0.03 -14.10 8.13
N MET A 258 1.31 -13.99 7.74
CA MET A 258 2.38 -14.81 8.32
C MET A 258 2.55 -14.57 9.82
N TRP A 259 2.52 -13.32 10.25
CA TRP A 259 2.59 -12.97 11.68
C TRP A 259 1.48 -13.64 12.49
N ALA A 260 0.27 -13.73 11.93
CA ALA A 260 -0.87 -14.35 12.59
C ALA A 260 -0.94 -15.88 12.43
N GLY A 261 -0.11 -16.49 11.58
CA GLY A 261 -0.21 -17.92 11.24
C GLY A 261 -1.35 -18.23 10.27
N ALA A 262 -1.82 -17.23 9.52
CA ALA A 262 -2.90 -17.29 8.54
C ALA A 262 -2.39 -17.63 7.14
N SER A 263 -3.31 -17.74 6.17
CA SER A 263 -2.99 -17.99 4.77
C SER A 263 -3.46 -16.86 3.86
N VAL A 264 -2.82 -16.76 2.69
CA VAL A 264 -3.20 -15.87 1.60
C VAL A 264 -3.44 -16.69 0.34
N TYR A 265 -4.44 -16.32 -0.45
CA TYR A 265 -4.71 -16.91 -1.74
C TYR A 265 -4.29 -15.96 -2.87
N PHE A 266 -3.44 -16.45 -3.76
CA PHE A 266 -3.03 -15.76 -4.98
C PHE A 266 -3.67 -16.40 -6.20
N PRO A 267 -4.55 -15.68 -6.93
CA PRO A 267 -5.11 -16.18 -8.19
C PRO A 267 -4.10 -16.14 -9.33
N ASP A 268 -4.40 -16.86 -10.40
CA ASP A 268 -3.61 -16.87 -11.64
C ASP A 268 -4.05 -15.82 -12.67
N ALA A 269 -5.11 -15.09 -12.38
CA ALA A 269 -5.67 -14.06 -13.25
C ALA A 269 -6.01 -12.78 -12.47
N PRO A 270 -6.01 -11.59 -13.12
CA PRO A 270 -6.46 -10.35 -12.50
C PRO A 270 -7.90 -10.43 -12.01
N PHE A 271 -8.21 -9.74 -10.93
CA PHE A 271 -9.55 -9.67 -10.39
C PHE A 271 -10.49 -8.83 -11.27
N THR A 272 -11.70 -9.34 -11.47
CA THR A 272 -12.88 -8.52 -11.80
C THR A 272 -13.74 -8.36 -10.54
N PRO A 273 -14.62 -7.36 -10.44
CA PRO A 273 -15.49 -7.20 -9.27
C PRO A 273 -16.32 -8.45 -8.96
N GLU A 274 -16.97 -9.04 -9.95
CA GLU A 274 -17.73 -10.29 -9.79
C GLU A 274 -16.80 -11.46 -9.48
N GLY A 275 -15.67 -11.55 -10.19
CA GLY A 275 -14.66 -12.62 -10.01
C GLY A 275 -14.12 -12.66 -8.59
N LEU A 276 -13.85 -11.50 -7.96
CA LEU A 276 -13.38 -11.45 -6.60
C LEU A 276 -14.46 -11.91 -5.60
N VAL A 277 -15.73 -11.53 -5.80
CA VAL A 277 -16.84 -12.03 -4.96
C VAL A 277 -16.95 -13.55 -5.06
N LYS A 278 -16.90 -14.10 -6.26
CA LYS A 278 -16.93 -15.57 -6.47
C LYS A 278 -15.73 -16.27 -5.84
N LEU A 279 -14.54 -15.69 -5.98
CA LEU A 279 -13.32 -16.26 -5.41
C LEU A 279 -13.39 -16.27 -3.88
N ILE A 280 -13.82 -15.18 -3.24
CA ILE A 280 -14.02 -15.11 -1.79
C ILE A 280 -14.90 -16.27 -1.31
N ASN A 281 -16.02 -16.50 -1.99
CA ASN A 281 -16.92 -17.62 -1.67
C ASN A 281 -16.29 -18.98 -1.91
N GLN A 282 -15.56 -19.14 -3.02
CA GLN A 282 -14.92 -20.41 -3.41
C GLN A 282 -13.85 -20.83 -2.40
N VAL A 283 -13.01 -19.90 -1.97
CA VAL A 283 -11.89 -20.22 -1.07
C VAL A 283 -12.24 -20.05 0.42
N GLY A 284 -13.41 -19.50 0.72
CA GLY A 284 -13.81 -19.20 2.10
C GLY A 284 -13.00 -18.05 2.70
N ALA A 285 -12.64 -17.03 1.90
CA ALA A 285 -11.85 -15.91 2.38
C ALA A 285 -12.55 -15.15 3.51
N THR A 286 -11.78 -14.76 4.51
CA THR A 286 -12.26 -14.08 5.72
C THR A 286 -11.87 -12.60 5.74
N ILE A 287 -10.80 -12.22 5.05
CA ILE A 287 -10.32 -10.84 4.95
C ILE A 287 -10.06 -10.51 3.47
N SER A 288 -10.57 -9.37 3.03
CA SER A 288 -10.29 -8.82 1.70
C SER A 288 -9.58 -7.48 1.78
N TYR A 289 -8.68 -7.23 0.82
CA TYR A 289 -7.98 -5.95 0.64
C TYR A 289 -8.22 -5.46 -0.77
N THR A 290 -8.83 -4.30 -0.92
CA THR A 290 -8.91 -3.60 -2.21
C THR A 290 -9.24 -2.12 -2.03
N ALA A 291 -9.31 -1.37 -3.14
CA ALA A 291 -9.60 0.05 -3.11
C ALA A 291 -11.11 0.32 -2.94
N PRO A 292 -11.51 1.50 -2.42
CA PRO A 292 -12.92 1.88 -2.27
C PRO A 292 -13.74 1.75 -3.55
N THR A 293 -13.22 2.19 -4.69
CA THR A 293 -13.88 2.09 -5.98
C THR A 293 -14.19 0.64 -6.36
N PHE A 294 -13.27 -0.28 -6.09
CA PHE A 294 -13.46 -1.69 -6.39
C PHE A 294 -14.55 -2.32 -5.50
N TYR A 295 -14.58 -2.00 -4.21
CA TYR A 295 -15.66 -2.42 -3.31
C TYR A 295 -17.02 -1.92 -3.78
N ARG A 296 -17.09 -0.67 -4.25
CA ARG A 296 -18.32 -0.10 -4.80
C ARG A 296 -18.81 -0.91 -6.00
N GLN A 297 -17.92 -1.33 -6.87
CA GLN A 297 -18.23 -2.17 -8.04
C GLN A 297 -18.59 -3.62 -7.66
N MET A 298 -18.05 -4.14 -6.56
CA MET A 298 -18.37 -5.48 -6.05
C MET A 298 -19.77 -5.56 -5.44
N ALA A 299 -20.27 -4.50 -4.82
CA ALA A 299 -21.49 -4.51 -4.02
C ALA A 299 -22.73 -5.13 -4.72
N PRO A 300 -23.04 -4.85 -6.01
CA PRO A 300 -24.14 -5.48 -6.71
C PRO A 300 -23.99 -7.02 -6.81
N PHE A 301 -22.76 -7.50 -7.00
CA PHE A 301 -22.48 -8.93 -7.10
C PHE A 301 -22.55 -9.63 -5.74
N VAL A 302 -22.22 -8.92 -4.65
CA VAL A 302 -22.46 -9.44 -3.29
C VAL A 302 -23.95 -9.65 -3.05
N LYS A 303 -24.80 -8.73 -3.46
CA LYS A 303 -26.25 -8.90 -3.35
C LYS A 303 -26.76 -10.12 -4.15
N GLN A 304 -26.12 -10.43 -5.25
CA GLN A 304 -26.48 -11.56 -6.11
C GLN A 304 -25.97 -12.90 -5.56
N HIS A 305 -24.72 -12.97 -5.10
CA HIS A 305 -24.02 -14.22 -4.74
C HIS A 305 -23.91 -14.46 -3.22
N GLY A 306 -24.12 -13.43 -2.40
CA GLY A 306 -23.78 -13.47 -0.98
C GLY A 306 -22.26 -13.45 -0.73
N MET A 307 -21.87 -13.37 0.53
CA MET A 307 -20.46 -13.44 0.93
C MET A 307 -20.32 -13.84 2.40
N PRO A 308 -20.74 -15.07 2.77
CA PRO A 308 -20.93 -15.45 4.18
C PRO A 308 -19.63 -15.64 4.97
N SER A 309 -18.49 -15.93 4.30
CA SER A 309 -17.22 -16.19 4.99
C SER A 309 -16.47 -14.93 5.39
N LEU A 310 -16.70 -13.81 4.68
CA LEU A 310 -15.95 -12.57 4.90
C LEU A 310 -16.30 -11.94 6.25
N ARG A 311 -15.28 -11.65 7.05
CA ARG A 311 -15.44 -10.96 8.34
C ARG A 311 -14.90 -9.54 8.33
N MET A 312 -13.89 -9.24 7.50
CA MET A 312 -13.25 -7.93 7.39
C MET A 312 -13.06 -7.55 5.92
N SER A 313 -13.38 -6.30 5.63
CA SER A 313 -13.09 -5.65 4.34
C SER A 313 -12.20 -4.46 4.61
N VAL A 314 -10.95 -4.53 4.16
CA VAL A 314 -9.97 -3.46 4.36
C VAL A 314 -9.90 -2.59 3.12
N SER A 315 -10.05 -1.29 3.34
CA SER A 315 -9.95 -0.26 2.31
C SER A 315 -8.82 0.70 2.66
N ALA A 316 -7.94 0.96 1.72
CA ALA A 316 -6.91 1.98 1.85
C ALA A 316 -6.40 2.42 0.47
N GLY A 317 -5.52 3.43 0.48
CA GLY A 317 -4.90 3.97 -0.73
C GLY A 317 -5.65 5.14 -1.35
N GLU A 318 -6.94 5.28 -1.09
CA GLU A 318 -7.80 6.41 -1.46
C GLU A 318 -8.65 6.79 -0.25
N ALA A 319 -9.21 8.01 -0.26
CA ALA A 319 -10.25 8.36 0.70
C ALA A 319 -11.48 7.46 0.49
N LEU A 320 -12.02 6.93 1.57
CA LEU A 320 -13.24 6.11 1.53
C LEU A 320 -14.47 7.01 1.58
N PRO A 321 -15.24 7.14 0.49
CA PRO A 321 -16.49 7.88 0.52
C PRO A 321 -17.51 7.23 1.47
N ASP A 322 -18.24 8.03 2.21
CA ASP A 322 -19.32 7.53 3.07
C ASP A 322 -20.39 6.77 2.28
N ALA A 323 -20.71 7.24 1.07
CA ALA A 323 -21.62 6.54 0.17
C ALA A 323 -21.16 5.11 -0.17
N THR A 324 -19.86 4.90 -0.38
CA THR A 324 -19.28 3.57 -0.64
C THR A 324 -19.34 2.71 0.62
N ARG A 325 -19.00 3.25 1.78
CA ARG A 325 -19.10 2.57 3.08
C ARG A 325 -20.54 2.08 3.33
N GLN A 326 -21.53 2.94 3.15
CA GLN A 326 -22.95 2.57 3.36
C GLN A 326 -23.42 1.50 2.36
N LEU A 327 -23.07 1.67 1.07
CA LEU A 327 -23.39 0.68 0.03
C LEU A 327 -22.84 -0.71 0.36
N TRP A 328 -21.60 -0.78 0.82
CA TRP A 328 -20.95 -2.04 1.21
C TRP A 328 -21.61 -2.66 2.45
N LYS A 329 -21.89 -1.84 3.45
CA LYS A 329 -22.57 -2.29 4.67
C LYS A 329 -23.96 -2.84 4.39
N GLU A 330 -24.74 -2.18 3.50
CA GLU A 330 -26.05 -2.69 3.06
C GLU A 330 -25.96 -4.03 2.32
N ALA A 331 -24.90 -4.22 1.51
CA ALA A 331 -24.70 -5.45 0.74
C ALA A 331 -24.20 -6.61 1.61
N THR A 332 -23.33 -6.35 2.59
CA THR A 332 -22.57 -7.39 3.31
C THR A 332 -22.92 -7.47 4.79
N GLY A 333 -23.46 -6.42 5.39
CA GLY A 333 -23.56 -6.28 6.85
C GLY A 333 -22.23 -5.91 7.54
N ILE A 334 -21.12 -5.76 6.78
CA ILE A 334 -19.78 -5.51 7.31
C ILE A 334 -19.52 -4.01 7.34
N GLU A 335 -19.09 -3.51 8.50
CA GLU A 335 -18.52 -2.18 8.62
C GLU A 335 -17.09 -2.19 8.02
N MET A 336 -16.89 -1.44 6.96
CA MET A 336 -15.60 -1.42 6.26
C MET A 336 -14.52 -0.83 7.15
N LEU A 337 -13.39 -1.52 7.23
CA LEU A 337 -12.21 -1.07 7.93
C LEU A 337 -11.42 -0.15 6.98
N ASP A 338 -11.47 1.14 7.27
CA ASP A 338 -10.67 2.15 6.56
C ASP A 338 -9.35 2.39 7.28
N GLY A 339 -8.39 2.92 6.56
CA GLY A 339 -7.11 3.28 7.14
C GLY A 339 -6.31 4.20 6.23
N ILE A 340 -5.58 5.10 6.86
CA ILE A 340 -4.54 5.86 6.16
C ILE A 340 -3.18 5.34 6.56
N GLY A 341 -2.32 5.19 5.57
CA GLY A 341 -0.95 4.75 5.70
C GLY A 341 -0.06 5.40 4.65
N GLY A 342 1.18 5.00 4.63
CA GLY A 342 2.15 5.46 3.64
C GLY A 342 3.32 4.51 3.53
N THR A 343 3.94 4.50 2.37
CA THR A 343 5.13 3.67 2.11
C THR A 343 6.28 4.01 3.04
N GLU A 344 6.41 5.30 3.38
CA GLU A 344 7.43 5.83 4.29
C GLU A 344 7.32 5.31 5.72
N VAL A 345 6.11 4.87 6.10
CA VAL A 345 5.80 4.30 7.42
C VAL A 345 5.43 2.83 7.29
N PHE A 346 5.62 2.25 6.13
CA PHE A 346 5.31 0.89 5.72
C PHE A 346 3.82 0.61 5.51
N HIS A 347 2.92 0.92 6.44
CA HIS A 347 1.50 0.53 6.36
C HIS A 347 0.59 1.54 7.08
N ILE A 348 -0.58 1.09 7.51
CA ILE A 348 -1.63 1.89 8.14
C ILE A 348 -1.22 2.34 9.55
N TYR A 349 -1.43 3.63 9.87
CA TYR A 349 -1.14 4.25 11.16
C TYR A 349 -2.33 5.02 11.77
N ILE A 350 -3.40 5.27 11.02
CA ILE A 350 -4.70 5.75 11.53
C ILE A 350 -5.78 4.85 10.96
N SER A 351 -6.63 4.31 11.82
CA SER A 351 -7.66 3.35 11.44
C SER A 351 -8.69 3.16 12.56
N ALA A 352 -9.80 2.51 12.25
CA ALA A 352 -10.77 2.00 13.22
C ALA A 352 -11.46 0.76 12.65
N ALA A 353 -11.93 -0.11 13.52
CA ALA A 353 -12.63 -1.33 13.14
C ALA A 353 -13.87 -1.56 14.02
N GLY A 354 -14.86 -2.26 13.49
CA GLY A 354 -16.06 -2.66 14.22
C GLY A 354 -16.81 -1.47 14.83
N ASN A 355 -17.11 -1.56 16.11
CA ASN A 355 -17.88 -0.54 16.83
C ASN A 355 -17.14 0.79 17.05
N GLU A 356 -15.83 0.83 16.81
CA GLU A 356 -15.03 2.04 16.90
C GLU A 356 -15.06 2.86 15.60
N VAL A 357 -15.61 2.32 14.52
CA VAL A 357 -15.77 3.06 13.27
C VAL A 357 -16.77 4.20 13.47
N ARG A 358 -16.33 5.41 13.13
CA ARG A 358 -17.18 6.62 13.15
C ARG A 358 -17.39 7.11 11.73
N ARG A 359 -18.64 7.38 11.39
CA ARG A 359 -19.03 7.88 10.07
C ARG A 359 -18.23 9.14 9.69
N GLY A 360 -17.65 9.13 8.49
CA GLY A 360 -16.84 10.22 7.96
C GLY A 360 -15.40 10.28 8.48
N ALA A 361 -15.08 9.60 9.57
CA ALA A 361 -13.74 9.55 10.10
C ALA A 361 -12.93 8.36 9.52
N VAL A 362 -11.63 8.54 9.36
CA VAL A 362 -10.71 7.42 9.08
C VAL A 362 -10.53 6.55 10.31
N GLY A 363 -10.41 7.16 11.47
CA GLY A 363 -10.22 6.47 12.74
C GLY A 363 -9.35 7.27 13.71
N LYS A 364 -8.72 6.56 14.62
CA LYS A 364 -7.74 7.08 15.58
C LYS A 364 -6.33 6.61 15.23
N ALA A 365 -5.32 7.24 15.83
CA ALA A 365 -3.96 6.72 15.77
C ALA A 365 -3.92 5.25 16.24
N VAL A 366 -3.31 4.39 15.42
CA VAL A 366 -3.12 2.98 15.77
C VAL A 366 -2.23 2.90 17.01
N PRO A 367 -2.54 2.03 17.98
CA PRO A 367 -1.66 1.82 19.13
C PRO A 367 -0.20 1.61 18.71
N GLY A 368 0.71 2.35 19.34
CA GLY A 368 2.12 2.46 18.97
C GLY A 368 2.47 3.72 18.19
N PHE A 369 1.48 4.38 17.58
CA PHE A 369 1.63 5.68 16.90
C PHE A 369 1.05 6.82 17.69
N THR A 370 1.67 7.99 17.55
CA THR A 370 1.17 9.28 18.04
C THR A 370 0.95 10.19 16.83
N ALA A 371 -0.25 10.73 16.70
CA ALA A 371 -0.61 11.62 15.61
C ALA A 371 -1.25 12.90 16.14
N LYS A 372 -0.99 14.01 15.47
CA LYS A 372 -1.57 15.33 15.76
C LYS A 372 -1.80 16.12 14.48
N VAL A 373 -2.67 17.11 14.57
CA VAL A 373 -2.92 18.07 13.49
C VAL A 373 -2.25 19.39 13.84
N VAL A 374 -1.43 19.92 12.94
CA VAL A 374 -0.59 21.09 13.20
C VAL A 374 -0.75 22.18 12.13
N ASP A 375 -0.36 23.40 12.49
CA ASP A 375 -0.21 24.53 11.56
C ASP A 375 1.10 24.44 10.76
N ASP A 376 1.39 25.46 9.96
CA ASP A 376 2.61 25.53 9.15
C ASP A 376 3.90 25.64 9.97
N GLU A 377 3.81 26.13 11.19
CA GLU A 377 4.91 26.26 12.15
C GLU A 377 5.12 24.97 12.98
N GLY A 378 4.22 23.99 12.85
CA GLY A 378 4.27 22.72 13.57
C GLY A 378 3.60 22.75 14.96
N ASN A 379 2.86 23.81 15.28
CA ASN A 379 2.08 23.89 16.51
C ASN A 379 0.77 23.14 16.36
N GLU A 380 0.36 22.43 17.41
CA GLU A 380 -0.93 21.73 17.42
C GLU A 380 -2.08 22.73 17.31
N VAL A 381 -3.00 22.50 16.37
CA VAL A 381 -4.18 23.34 16.18
C VAL A 381 -5.31 22.92 17.13
N PRO A 382 -6.26 23.82 17.43
CA PRO A 382 -7.46 23.45 18.18
C PRO A 382 -8.26 22.34 17.50
N ARG A 383 -8.93 21.51 18.28
CA ARG A 383 -9.84 20.48 17.75
C ARG A 383 -10.89 21.13 16.82
N GLY A 384 -11.21 20.44 15.75
CA GLY A 384 -12.13 20.95 14.72
C GLY A 384 -11.48 21.85 13.67
N THR A 385 -10.19 22.15 13.79
CA THR A 385 -9.44 22.98 12.83
C THR A 385 -8.67 22.13 11.84
N VAL A 386 -8.71 22.50 10.55
CA VAL A 386 -7.93 21.87 9.49
C VAL A 386 -6.46 22.20 9.66
N GLY A 387 -5.61 21.19 9.53
CA GLY A 387 -4.17 21.36 9.54
C GLY A 387 -3.46 20.16 8.93
N LYS A 388 -2.14 20.16 9.03
CA LYS A 388 -1.29 19.08 8.52
C LYS A 388 -1.18 17.95 9.54
N LEU A 389 -1.21 16.72 9.05
CA LEU A 389 -0.93 15.54 9.89
C LEU A 389 0.56 15.48 10.21
N ALA A 390 0.89 15.31 11.48
CA ALA A 390 2.21 14.99 11.97
C ALA A 390 2.16 13.66 12.75
N LEU A 391 3.13 12.78 12.50
CA LEU A 391 3.12 11.40 12.98
C LEU A 391 4.46 10.99 13.57
N GLN A 392 4.43 10.28 14.71
CA GLN A 392 5.56 9.52 15.27
C GLN A 392 5.11 8.11 15.60
N GLY A 393 6.03 7.16 15.53
CA GLY A 393 5.75 5.76 15.87
C GLY A 393 7.01 4.91 15.78
N PRO A 394 6.87 3.58 15.77
CA PRO A 394 8.01 2.67 15.68
C PRO A 394 8.68 2.66 14.30
N VAL A 395 8.00 3.17 13.29
CA VAL A 395 8.48 3.27 11.91
C VAL A 395 8.35 4.70 11.42
N GLY A 396 9.25 5.14 10.57
CA GLY A 396 9.24 6.49 10.01
C GLY A 396 10.10 6.60 8.77
N CYS A 397 10.05 7.75 8.13
CA CYS A 397 10.67 7.99 6.84
C CYS A 397 12.19 7.98 6.88
N ARG A 398 12.77 7.17 6.01
CA ARG A 398 14.18 7.18 5.62
C ARG A 398 14.24 7.05 4.11
N TYR A 399 14.49 8.14 3.40
CA TYR A 399 14.69 8.06 1.95
C TYR A 399 16.16 7.77 1.62
N LEU A 400 16.37 6.90 0.66
CA LEU A 400 17.71 6.61 0.14
C LEU A 400 18.26 7.82 -0.62
N GLU A 401 19.23 8.52 -0.03
CA GLU A 401 19.95 9.65 -0.65
C GLU A 401 19.03 10.60 -1.43
N ASP A 402 18.07 11.21 -0.73
CA ASP A 402 17.03 12.04 -1.36
C ASP A 402 16.80 13.32 -0.54
N PRO A 403 16.93 14.51 -1.16
CA PRO A 403 16.75 15.78 -0.45
C PRO A 403 15.33 15.99 0.07
N ARG A 404 14.34 15.30 -0.50
CA ARG A 404 12.94 15.35 -0.04
C ARG A 404 12.75 14.76 1.36
N GLN A 405 13.79 14.11 1.93
CA GLN A 405 13.80 13.72 3.34
C GLN A 405 13.48 14.91 4.27
N ALA A 406 14.05 16.07 4.00
CA ALA A 406 13.84 17.28 4.80
C ALA A 406 12.42 17.86 4.69
N ASP A 407 11.70 17.52 3.62
CA ASP A 407 10.30 17.91 3.46
C ASP A 407 9.37 16.98 4.24
N TYR A 408 9.73 15.70 4.33
CA TYR A 408 8.91 14.69 5.01
C TYR A 408 9.13 14.67 6.52
N VAL A 409 10.37 14.86 6.99
CA VAL A 409 10.71 14.85 8.41
C VAL A 409 11.15 16.22 8.87
N LYS A 410 10.44 16.77 9.86
CA LYS A 410 10.73 18.07 10.48
C LYS A 410 10.62 17.94 11.99
N ASN A 411 11.65 18.38 12.71
CA ASN A 411 11.69 18.37 14.18
C ASN A 411 11.32 17.00 14.79
N GLY A 412 11.76 15.91 14.17
CA GLY A 412 11.50 14.54 14.64
C GLY A 412 10.10 14.00 14.34
N TRP A 413 9.29 14.71 13.57
CA TRP A 413 7.94 14.29 13.13
C TRP A 413 7.90 13.98 11.66
N ASN A 414 7.17 12.91 11.29
CA ASN A 414 6.82 12.60 9.92
C ASN A 414 5.63 13.44 9.47
N TYR A 415 5.72 14.01 8.27
CA TYR A 415 4.66 14.76 7.61
C TYR A 415 4.25 14.06 6.31
N PRO A 416 3.22 13.17 6.35
CA PRO A 416 2.83 12.40 5.16
C PRO A 416 2.25 13.23 4.01
N GLY A 417 1.98 14.50 4.26
CA GLY A 417 1.44 15.42 3.25
C GLY A 417 -0.08 15.40 3.15
N ASP A 418 -0.76 14.97 4.20
CA ASP A 418 -2.21 14.93 4.28
C ASP A 418 -2.74 15.99 5.25
N SER A 419 -3.91 16.58 4.90
CA SER A 419 -4.64 17.51 5.74
C SER A 419 -5.78 16.80 6.45
N PHE A 420 -5.93 17.08 7.74
CA PHE A 420 -6.92 16.47 8.62
C PHE A 420 -7.59 17.48 9.54
N VAL A 421 -8.75 17.08 10.04
CA VAL A 421 -9.37 17.62 11.25
C VAL A 421 -9.36 16.53 12.30
N GLN A 422 -9.05 16.86 13.55
CA GLN A 422 -9.21 15.95 14.68
C GLN A 422 -10.31 16.46 15.59
N ASP A 423 -11.26 15.60 15.98
CA ASP A 423 -12.32 15.94 16.92
C ASP A 423 -11.90 15.77 18.38
N ASP A 424 -12.80 16.14 19.32
CA ASP A 424 -12.53 16.08 20.76
C ASP A 424 -12.33 14.65 21.28
N ASP A 425 -12.87 13.65 20.58
CA ASP A 425 -12.71 12.23 20.92
C ASP A 425 -11.47 11.59 20.31
N GLY A 426 -10.68 12.36 19.54
CA GLY A 426 -9.43 11.93 18.96
C GLY A 426 -9.56 11.26 17.58
N TYR A 427 -10.72 11.32 16.96
CA TYR A 427 -10.93 10.83 15.59
C TYR A 427 -10.39 11.80 14.56
N PHE A 428 -9.74 11.23 13.52
CA PHE A 428 -9.17 11.98 12.40
C PHE A 428 -10.07 11.89 11.18
N PHE A 429 -10.41 13.07 10.66
CA PHE A 429 -11.24 13.25 9.45
C PHE A 429 -10.35 13.75 8.31
N TYR A 430 -10.17 12.91 7.30
CA TYR A 430 -9.36 13.25 6.14
C TYR A 430 -10.01 14.37 5.33
N GLN A 431 -9.23 15.36 4.95
CA GLN A 431 -9.70 16.49 4.14
C GLN A 431 -9.21 16.37 2.69
N ALA A 432 -7.90 16.36 2.49
CA ALA A 432 -7.25 16.21 1.19
C ALA A 432 -5.74 15.97 1.38
N ARG A 433 -5.04 15.71 0.27
CA ARG A 433 -3.61 15.97 0.21
C ARG A 433 -3.39 17.47 0.47
N ALA A 434 -2.33 17.81 1.17
CA ALA A 434 -2.05 19.22 1.50
C ALA A 434 -1.89 20.09 0.24
N ASP A 435 -1.36 19.52 -0.84
CA ASP A 435 -1.21 20.15 -2.16
C ASP A 435 -2.47 20.13 -3.04
N ASP A 436 -3.48 19.35 -2.67
CA ASP A 436 -4.77 19.24 -3.37
C ASP A 436 -5.91 20.02 -2.67
N MET A 437 -5.65 20.67 -1.54
CA MET A 437 -6.64 21.46 -0.83
C MET A 437 -7.14 22.62 -1.72
N ILE A 438 -8.45 22.76 -1.84
CA ILE A 438 -9.09 23.82 -2.63
C ILE A 438 -9.37 25.00 -1.72
N ILE A 439 -8.76 26.14 -1.99
CA ILE A 439 -9.00 27.38 -1.25
C ILE A 439 -9.87 28.27 -2.11
N THR A 440 -11.18 28.32 -1.80
CA THR A 440 -12.17 29.10 -2.54
C THR A 440 -12.71 30.23 -1.69
N ALA A 441 -12.48 31.48 -2.10
CA ALA A 441 -12.90 32.68 -1.37
C ALA A 441 -12.50 32.65 0.13
N GLY A 442 -11.30 32.12 0.45
CA GLY A 442 -10.79 31.99 1.81
C GLY A 442 -11.27 30.77 2.58
N TYR A 443 -12.13 29.93 1.99
CA TYR A 443 -12.58 28.69 2.62
C TYR A 443 -11.79 27.48 2.10
N ASN A 444 -11.44 26.59 3.01
CA ASN A 444 -10.80 25.31 2.67
C ASN A 444 -11.89 24.29 2.28
N VAL A 445 -11.74 23.68 1.12
CA VAL A 445 -12.62 22.62 0.63
C VAL A 445 -11.77 21.41 0.25
N GLY A 446 -12.07 20.27 0.86
CA GLY A 446 -11.49 18.99 0.49
C GLY A 446 -12.23 18.40 -0.71
N GLY A 447 -11.51 18.06 -1.79
CA GLY A 447 -12.11 17.38 -2.94
C GLY A 447 -12.88 16.12 -2.58
N PRO A 448 -12.35 15.22 -1.73
CA PRO A 448 -13.03 14.00 -1.30
C PRO A 448 -14.41 14.21 -0.66
N GLU A 449 -14.61 15.27 0.08
CA GLU A 449 -15.92 15.60 0.67
C GLU A 449 -16.97 15.92 -0.40
N VAL A 450 -16.57 16.63 -1.43
CA VAL A 450 -17.45 16.96 -2.58
C VAL A 450 -17.70 15.71 -3.42
N GLU A 451 -16.69 14.88 -3.63
CA GLU A 451 -16.81 13.58 -4.33
C GLU A 451 -17.82 12.68 -3.61
N ASP A 452 -17.75 12.57 -2.29
CA ASP A 452 -18.71 11.77 -1.51
C ASP A 452 -20.14 12.28 -1.67
N ALA A 453 -20.36 13.59 -1.63
CA ALA A 453 -21.66 14.18 -1.86
C ALA A 453 -22.19 13.85 -3.27
N LEU A 454 -21.36 14.00 -4.31
CA LEU A 454 -21.74 13.68 -5.69
C LEU A 454 -22.06 12.20 -5.89
N LEU A 455 -21.32 11.29 -5.28
CA LEU A 455 -21.56 9.85 -5.38
C LEU A 455 -22.89 9.39 -4.77
N LYS A 456 -23.50 10.19 -3.92
CA LYS A 456 -24.85 9.94 -3.38
C LYS A 456 -25.96 10.23 -4.39
N HIS A 457 -25.66 10.95 -5.47
CA HIS A 457 -26.63 11.18 -6.54
C HIS A 457 -26.76 9.95 -7.46
N PRO A 458 -28.00 9.51 -7.80
CA PRO A 458 -28.20 8.28 -8.55
C PRO A 458 -27.58 8.25 -9.95
N ALA A 459 -27.34 9.38 -10.58
CA ALA A 459 -26.75 9.46 -11.91
C ALA A 459 -25.22 9.30 -11.94
N VAL A 460 -24.52 9.46 -10.80
CA VAL A 460 -23.06 9.48 -10.75
C VAL A 460 -22.51 8.10 -10.47
N ALA A 461 -21.63 7.61 -11.35
CA ALA A 461 -20.88 6.35 -11.15
C ALA A 461 -19.55 6.59 -10.46
N GLU A 462 -18.78 7.57 -10.95
CA GLU A 462 -17.49 7.99 -10.41
C GLU A 462 -17.34 9.50 -10.52
N CYS A 463 -16.50 10.10 -9.67
CA CYS A 463 -16.15 11.51 -9.81
C CYS A 463 -14.76 11.80 -9.26
N GLY A 464 -14.18 12.90 -9.73
CA GLY A 464 -12.93 13.46 -9.25
C GLY A 464 -13.05 14.98 -9.16
N VAL A 465 -12.64 15.56 -8.03
CA VAL A 465 -12.80 16.98 -7.74
C VAL A 465 -11.43 17.64 -7.57
N ILE A 466 -11.27 18.79 -8.23
CA ILE A 466 -10.04 19.60 -8.18
C ILE A 466 -10.37 21.07 -7.94
N GLY A 467 -9.36 21.84 -7.53
CA GLY A 467 -9.39 23.30 -7.60
C GLY A 467 -9.02 23.77 -9.02
N LYS A 468 -9.84 24.63 -9.58
CA LYS A 468 -9.54 25.37 -10.83
C LYS A 468 -9.25 26.82 -10.48
N PRO A 469 -8.15 27.42 -10.97
CA PRO A 469 -7.88 28.84 -10.74
C PRO A 469 -9.05 29.73 -11.20
N ASP A 470 -9.37 30.73 -10.40
CA ASP A 470 -10.44 31.69 -10.64
C ASP A 470 -10.02 33.09 -10.19
N ALA A 471 -10.30 34.10 -11.00
CA ALA A 471 -9.83 35.47 -10.78
C ALA A 471 -10.44 36.11 -9.52
N ASP A 472 -11.70 35.78 -9.18
CA ASP A 472 -12.43 36.42 -8.09
C ASP A 472 -12.31 35.64 -6.77
N ARG A 473 -12.16 34.33 -6.86
CA ARG A 473 -12.22 33.43 -5.69
C ARG A 473 -10.89 32.76 -5.34
N GLY A 474 -9.83 33.04 -6.11
CA GLY A 474 -8.58 32.29 -6.03
C GLY A 474 -8.69 30.91 -6.69
N MET A 475 -9.63 30.09 -6.23
CA MET A 475 -10.01 28.84 -6.86
C MET A 475 -11.52 28.64 -6.82
N ILE A 476 -12.05 27.89 -7.79
CA ILE A 476 -13.39 27.30 -7.73
C ILE A 476 -13.28 25.78 -7.63
N VAL A 477 -14.30 25.17 -7.05
CA VAL A 477 -14.46 23.71 -7.03
C VAL A 477 -14.94 23.27 -8.40
N LYS A 478 -14.18 22.39 -9.08
CA LYS A 478 -14.54 21.75 -10.34
C LYS A 478 -14.61 20.24 -10.16
N ALA A 479 -15.70 19.64 -10.63
CA ALA A 479 -15.91 18.19 -10.62
C ALA A 479 -15.84 17.60 -12.04
N PHE A 480 -15.22 16.43 -12.16
CA PHE A 480 -15.30 15.56 -13.33
C PHE A 480 -16.14 14.36 -12.94
N CYS A 481 -17.22 14.09 -13.67
CA CYS A 481 -18.17 13.02 -13.34
C CYS A 481 -18.26 12.00 -14.48
N VAL A 482 -18.22 10.71 -14.12
CA VAL A 482 -18.60 9.60 -14.98
C VAL A 482 -20.03 9.23 -14.63
N LEU A 483 -20.92 9.22 -15.60
CA LEU A 483 -22.33 8.92 -15.39
C LEU A 483 -22.62 7.42 -15.49
N LYS A 484 -23.63 6.98 -14.73
CA LYS A 484 -24.19 5.65 -14.88
C LYS A 484 -24.92 5.53 -16.24
N PRO A 485 -24.97 4.33 -16.84
CA PRO A 485 -25.70 4.10 -18.08
C PRO A 485 -27.15 4.66 -18.03
N GLY A 486 -27.61 5.23 -19.15
CA GLY A 486 -28.95 5.80 -19.28
C GLY A 486 -29.10 7.24 -18.80
N ASN A 487 -28.01 7.89 -18.38
CA ASN A 487 -28.00 9.31 -18.01
C ASN A 487 -27.26 10.12 -19.08
N GLU A 488 -27.77 11.31 -19.37
CA GLU A 488 -27.15 12.26 -20.30
C GLU A 488 -26.55 13.43 -19.52
N GLY A 489 -25.33 13.82 -19.87
CA GLY A 489 -24.60 14.94 -19.26
C GLY A 489 -25.00 16.27 -19.89
N ASP A 490 -26.15 16.80 -19.50
CA ASP A 490 -26.68 18.08 -19.96
C ASP A 490 -26.63 19.18 -18.86
N ALA A 491 -27.00 20.38 -19.24
CA ALA A 491 -27.05 21.52 -18.32
C ALA A 491 -28.05 21.31 -17.16
N ALA A 492 -29.13 20.56 -17.38
CA ALA A 492 -30.12 20.26 -16.35
C ALA A 492 -29.51 19.32 -15.28
N LEU A 493 -28.73 18.32 -15.70
CA LEU A 493 -28.03 17.42 -14.76
C LEU A 493 -26.93 18.17 -14.01
N VAL A 494 -26.19 19.07 -14.66
CA VAL A 494 -25.20 19.92 -13.96
C VAL A 494 -25.89 20.69 -12.82
N LYS A 495 -27.01 21.34 -13.10
CA LYS A 495 -27.76 22.07 -12.08
C LYS A 495 -28.25 21.14 -10.96
N ALA A 496 -28.79 19.98 -11.32
CA ALA A 496 -29.29 19.00 -10.34
C ALA A 496 -28.19 18.52 -9.41
N LEU A 497 -26.99 18.25 -9.93
CA LEU A 497 -25.81 17.84 -9.15
C LEU A 497 -25.32 18.96 -8.24
N GLN A 498 -25.28 20.20 -8.72
CA GLN A 498 -24.92 21.36 -7.91
C GLN A 498 -25.91 21.57 -6.76
N ASP A 499 -27.22 21.49 -7.03
CA ASP A 499 -28.27 21.62 -6.01
C ASP A 499 -28.21 20.45 -5.01
N HIS A 500 -27.95 19.25 -5.48
CA HIS A 500 -27.76 18.08 -4.63
C HIS A 500 -26.60 18.27 -3.65
N VAL A 501 -25.43 18.74 -4.11
CA VAL A 501 -24.27 19.00 -3.24
C VAL A 501 -24.61 20.08 -2.21
N LYS A 502 -25.29 21.19 -2.62
CA LYS A 502 -25.72 22.25 -1.70
C LYS A 502 -26.68 21.76 -0.62
N ALA A 503 -27.49 20.76 -0.92
CA ALA A 503 -28.42 20.16 0.03
C ALA A 503 -27.74 19.11 0.94
N THR A 504 -26.60 18.56 0.53
CA THR A 504 -25.90 17.47 1.23
C THR A 504 -24.82 17.97 2.17
N ILE A 505 -24.04 18.96 1.74
CA ILE A 505 -22.94 19.57 2.52
C ILE A 505 -23.04 21.09 2.49
N ALA A 506 -22.12 21.78 3.19
CA ALA A 506 -22.14 23.24 3.25
C ALA A 506 -22.18 23.85 1.84
N PRO A 507 -23.15 24.76 1.54
CA PRO A 507 -23.42 25.23 0.19
C PRO A 507 -22.22 25.82 -0.56
N PHE A 508 -21.29 26.48 0.14
CA PHE A 508 -20.11 27.08 -0.51
C PHE A 508 -19.16 26.05 -1.13
N LYS A 509 -19.29 24.76 -0.77
CA LYS A 509 -18.46 23.64 -1.26
C LYS A 509 -18.95 23.09 -2.60
N TYR A 510 -20.10 23.50 -3.12
CA TYR A 510 -20.63 22.95 -4.35
C TYR A 510 -19.70 23.19 -5.55
N PRO A 511 -19.61 22.25 -6.50
CA PRO A 511 -18.81 22.44 -7.70
C PRO A 511 -19.45 23.48 -8.60
N ARG A 512 -18.72 24.57 -8.85
CA ARG A 512 -19.18 25.63 -9.75
C ARG A 512 -19.09 25.24 -11.20
N GLU A 513 -18.27 24.27 -11.50
CA GLU A 513 -18.10 23.69 -12.82
C GLU A 513 -18.13 22.16 -12.71
N ILE A 514 -18.92 21.54 -13.58
CA ILE A 514 -19.00 20.07 -13.70
C ILE A 514 -18.78 19.71 -15.16
N GLU A 515 -17.84 18.80 -15.39
CA GLU A 515 -17.53 18.23 -16.70
C GLU A 515 -17.81 16.73 -16.69
N PHE A 516 -18.56 16.26 -17.71
CA PHE A 516 -18.83 14.84 -17.86
C PHE A 516 -17.76 14.19 -18.72
N VAL A 517 -17.20 13.11 -18.21
CA VAL A 517 -16.13 12.34 -18.85
C VAL A 517 -16.49 10.85 -18.90
N THR A 518 -15.88 10.12 -19.81
CA THR A 518 -16.13 8.68 -19.93
C THR A 518 -15.27 7.84 -18.99
N VAL A 519 -14.10 8.38 -18.60
CA VAL A 519 -13.14 7.70 -17.72
C VAL A 519 -12.35 8.75 -16.93
N LEU A 520 -12.03 8.42 -15.69
CA LEU A 520 -11.13 9.22 -14.86
C LEU A 520 -9.69 8.69 -14.96
N PRO A 521 -8.67 9.57 -14.96
CA PRO A 521 -7.29 9.15 -14.93
C PRO A 521 -6.95 8.53 -13.57
N ARG A 522 -6.48 7.29 -13.61
CA ARG A 522 -6.08 6.54 -12.42
C ARG A 522 -4.68 5.98 -12.57
N THR A 523 -4.01 5.76 -11.44
CA THR A 523 -2.78 4.98 -11.40
C THR A 523 -3.10 3.50 -11.66
N GLU A 524 -2.05 2.72 -11.87
CA GLU A 524 -2.15 1.25 -12.01
C GLU A 524 -2.76 0.57 -10.78
N THR A 525 -2.67 1.21 -9.61
CA THR A 525 -3.30 0.77 -8.36
C THR A 525 -4.72 1.29 -8.17
N GLY A 526 -5.28 2.00 -9.15
CA GLY A 526 -6.63 2.54 -9.13
C GLY A 526 -6.78 3.92 -8.50
N LYS A 527 -5.71 4.55 -8.03
CA LYS A 527 -5.77 5.88 -7.39
C LYS A 527 -6.05 6.98 -8.40
N LEU A 528 -6.96 7.88 -8.07
CA LEU A 528 -7.27 9.06 -8.88
C LEU A 528 -6.03 9.97 -9.03
N GLN A 529 -5.72 10.33 -10.27
CA GLN A 529 -4.61 11.22 -10.61
C GLN A 529 -5.11 12.67 -10.81
N ARG A 530 -5.32 13.40 -9.71
CA ARG A 530 -5.84 14.78 -9.76
C ARG A 530 -4.96 15.73 -10.56
N PHE A 531 -3.64 15.50 -10.58
CA PHE A 531 -2.73 16.32 -11.39
C PHE A 531 -3.06 16.22 -12.89
N LYS A 532 -3.47 15.04 -13.38
CA LYS A 532 -3.91 14.89 -14.79
C LYS A 532 -5.24 15.60 -15.04
N LEU A 533 -6.16 15.60 -14.08
CA LEU A 533 -7.39 16.38 -14.17
C LEU A 533 -7.08 17.89 -14.24
N ARG A 534 -6.10 18.37 -13.47
CA ARG A 534 -5.64 19.77 -13.56
C ARG A 534 -5.02 20.10 -14.92
N GLN A 535 -4.28 19.18 -15.53
CA GLN A 535 -3.72 19.36 -16.87
C GLN A 535 -4.79 19.46 -17.95
N LEU A 536 -5.87 18.72 -17.86
CA LEU A 536 -7.01 18.82 -18.78
C LEU A 536 -7.64 20.22 -18.75
N ASN A 537 -7.62 20.89 -17.60
CA ASN A 537 -8.09 22.26 -17.47
C ASN A 537 -7.21 23.32 -18.15
N SER A 538 -5.93 23.08 -18.27
CA SER A 538 -4.99 24.05 -18.86
C SER A 538 -4.95 24.01 -20.40
N THR A 539 -5.60 23.02 -21.00
CA THR A 539 -5.68 22.84 -22.46
C THR A 539 -7.06 23.23 -23.05
N SER A 540 -8.00 23.61 -22.24
CA SER A 540 -9.30 24.21 -22.60
C SER A 540 -9.38 25.65 -22.08
#